data_61456ce96b00dd55257b59ef3e8184a5
#
_entry.id   61456ce96b00dd55257b59ef3e8184a5
#
_cell.length_a   1.000
_cell.length_b   1.000
_cell.length_c   1.000
_cell.angle_alpha   90.00
_cell.angle_beta   90.00
_cell.angle_gamma   90.00
#
_symmetry.space_group_name_H-M   'P 1'
#
loop_
_entity.id
_entity.type
_entity.pdbx_description
1 polymer ?
#
loop_
_entity_poly.entity_id
_entity_poly.type
_entity_poly.pdbx_seq_one_letter_code
_entity_poly.pdbx_strand_id
1 'polypeptide(L)'
;MSGTSLDGLDLVLCRFSLQDETWNYQIVKADTIPYDSEMKNLLASLPELSALDYFYAQRDFSTWVGSQINHFLINEVEKPMLIASHGHTVFHRPEEALTVQMGSGAVIAAHTGITTIADFRTTDVALGGQGAPLVPIGDKLLFANYDACLNLGGISNISFDLDDQRVAFDISLCNIALNYLANHCQLPYDKDGEMAKSGTLNEELLHKMNNFPYFYQPYPKSLGREWFESNFKPILDDSILPIPDLMRTVTEHIAQ
;
A
#
# COMPACT_ATOMS: atom_id res chain seq x y z
N MET A 1 -1.54 -5.64 -8.43
CA MET A 1 -2.04 -4.99 -7.20
C MET A 1 -2.58 -3.61 -7.55
N SER A 2 -3.69 -3.18 -6.94
CA SER A 2 -4.25 -1.85 -7.12
C SER A 2 -4.27 -1.16 -5.76
N GLY A 3 -3.45 -0.14 -5.59
CA GLY A 3 -3.32 0.59 -4.33
C GLY A 3 -4.40 1.68 -4.17
N THR A 4 -4.60 2.14 -2.93
CA THR A 4 -5.51 3.25 -2.62
C THR A 4 -4.97 4.62 -3.08
N SER A 5 -3.74 4.68 -3.57
CA SER A 5 -3.15 5.85 -4.24
C SER A 5 -3.81 6.18 -5.58
N LEU A 6 -4.51 5.20 -6.20
CA LEU A 6 -5.19 5.35 -7.49
C LEU A 6 -4.25 5.75 -8.65
N ASP A 7 -2.98 5.42 -8.56
CA ASP A 7 -1.98 5.71 -9.59
C ASP A 7 -2.00 4.69 -10.73
N GLY A 8 -2.20 3.40 -10.43
CA GLY A 8 -2.25 2.37 -11.46
C GLY A 8 -2.43 0.95 -10.94
N LEU A 9 -2.38 0.00 -11.86
CA LEU A 9 -2.31 -1.44 -11.62
C LEU A 9 -0.85 -1.89 -11.69
N ASP A 10 -0.29 -2.32 -10.56
CA ASP A 10 1.04 -2.93 -10.53
C ASP A 10 0.97 -4.39 -10.90
N LEU A 11 1.80 -4.79 -11.85
CA LEU A 11 2.00 -6.16 -12.32
C LEU A 11 3.46 -6.55 -12.14
N VAL A 12 3.69 -7.74 -11.61
CA VAL A 12 5.02 -8.31 -11.49
C VAL A 12 4.99 -9.79 -11.86
N LEU A 13 5.94 -10.22 -12.67
CA LEU A 13 6.23 -11.62 -12.95
C LEU A 13 7.47 -12.01 -12.15
N CYS A 14 7.28 -12.93 -11.20
CA CYS A 14 8.35 -13.42 -10.34
C CYS A 14 8.56 -14.93 -10.50
N ARG A 15 9.81 -15.35 -10.41
CA ARG A 15 10.18 -16.76 -10.23
C ARG A 15 10.58 -16.95 -8.77
N PHE A 16 9.93 -17.90 -8.10
CA PHE A 16 10.29 -18.31 -6.75
C PHE A 16 10.87 -19.72 -6.78
N SER A 17 11.88 -19.97 -5.97
CA SER A 17 12.47 -21.29 -5.79
C SER A 17 12.76 -21.55 -4.32
N LEU A 18 12.53 -22.78 -3.88
CA LEU A 18 12.87 -23.25 -2.53
C LEU A 18 14.07 -24.19 -2.62
N GLN A 19 15.15 -23.83 -1.96
CA GLN A 19 16.38 -24.64 -1.88
C GLN A 19 16.81 -24.70 -0.41
N ASP A 20 17.01 -25.90 0.12
CA ASP A 20 17.44 -26.13 1.50
C ASP A 20 16.64 -25.28 2.52
N GLU A 21 15.30 -25.31 2.40
CA GLU A 21 14.33 -24.55 3.20
C GLU A 21 14.41 -23.00 3.05
N THR A 22 15.25 -22.50 2.15
CA THR A 22 15.42 -21.08 1.88
C THR A 22 14.70 -20.68 0.60
N TRP A 23 13.82 -19.70 0.70
CA TRP A 23 13.15 -19.11 -0.45
C TRP A 23 14.06 -18.11 -1.16
N ASN A 24 14.11 -18.25 -2.49
CA ASN A 24 14.77 -17.30 -3.38
C ASN A 24 13.74 -16.75 -4.35
N TYR A 25 13.95 -15.53 -4.81
CA TYR A 25 13.08 -14.91 -5.81
C TYR A 25 13.89 -14.20 -6.89
N GLN A 26 13.28 -14.08 -8.06
CA GLN A 26 13.77 -13.28 -9.17
C GLN A 26 12.59 -12.52 -9.79
N ILE A 27 12.69 -11.22 -9.86
CA ILE A 27 11.76 -10.40 -10.64
C ILE A 27 12.15 -10.56 -12.11
N VAL A 28 11.26 -11.16 -12.89
CA VAL A 28 11.47 -11.37 -14.33
C VAL A 28 11.02 -10.12 -15.10
N LYS A 29 9.86 -9.56 -14.70
CA LYS A 29 9.28 -8.37 -15.31
C LYS A 29 8.41 -7.65 -14.31
N ALA A 30 8.40 -6.34 -14.36
CA ALA A 30 7.50 -5.49 -13.56
C ALA A 30 7.02 -4.33 -14.43
N ASP A 31 5.77 -3.91 -14.20
CA ASP A 31 5.18 -2.75 -14.87
C ASP A 31 4.06 -2.16 -14.00
N THR A 32 3.81 -0.86 -14.15
CA THR A 32 2.66 -0.17 -13.56
C THR A 32 1.82 0.40 -14.70
N ILE A 33 0.59 -0.10 -14.82
CA ILE A 33 -0.37 0.37 -15.83
C ILE A 33 -1.14 1.54 -15.21
N PRO A 34 -0.90 2.79 -15.64
CA PRO A 34 -1.56 3.94 -15.04
C PRO A 34 -3.07 3.91 -15.30
N TYR A 35 -3.85 4.31 -14.29
CA TYR A 35 -5.29 4.49 -14.47
C TYR A 35 -5.58 5.81 -15.20
N ASP A 36 -6.48 5.75 -16.16
CA ASP A 36 -7.09 6.94 -16.72
C ASP A 36 -8.07 7.60 -15.73
N SER A 37 -8.61 8.75 -16.10
CA SER A 37 -9.53 9.50 -15.24
C SER A 37 -10.85 8.77 -14.99
N GLU A 38 -11.32 7.96 -15.94
CA GLU A 38 -12.55 7.19 -15.79
C GLU A 38 -12.37 6.09 -14.75
N MET A 39 -11.29 5.32 -14.83
CA MET A 39 -10.95 4.28 -13.86
C MET A 39 -10.72 4.86 -12.46
N LYS A 40 -10.01 5.99 -12.36
CA LYS A 40 -9.80 6.68 -11.07
C LYS A 40 -11.12 7.10 -10.43
N ASN A 41 -12.02 7.68 -11.20
CA ASN A 41 -13.33 8.10 -10.72
C ASN A 41 -14.18 6.90 -10.29
N LEU A 42 -14.17 5.82 -11.07
CA LEU A 42 -14.86 4.58 -10.73
C LEU A 42 -14.36 4.03 -9.39
N LEU A 43 -13.04 3.86 -9.24
CA LEU A 43 -12.44 3.29 -8.03
C LEU A 43 -12.71 4.18 -6.80
N ALA A 44 -12.68 5.50 -6.95
CA ALA A 44 -12.97 6.44 -5.88
C ALA A 44 -14.45 6.42 -5.45
N SER A 45 -15.37 6.10 -6.37
CA SER A 45 -16.82 6.09 -6.11
C SER A 45 -17.35 4.74 -5.58
N LEU A 46 -16.54 3.68 -5.55
CA LEU A 46 -17.00 2.33 -5.18
C LEU A 46 -17.79 2.26 -3.86
N PRO A 47 -17.40 2.97 -2.79
CA PRO A 47 -18.14 2.92 -1.52
C PRO A 47 -19.57 3.46 -1.60
N GLU A 48 -19.88 4.27 -2.60
CA GLU A 48 -21.16 4.95 -2.77
C GLU A 48 -22.09 4.23 -3.77
N LEU A 49 -21.59 3.18 -4.44
CA LEU A 49 -22.35 2.46 -5.46
C LEU A 49 -23.48 1.62 -4.84
N SER A 50 -24.57 1.44 -5.58
CA SER A 50 -25.55 0.41 -5.24
C SER A 50 -24.90 -0.98 -5.30
N ALA A 51 -25.45 -1.95 -4.57
CA ALA A 51 -24.91 -3.30 -4.57
C ALA A 51 -24.80 -3.89 -6.00
N LEU A 52 -25.81 -3.65 -6.85
CA LEU A 52 -25.81 -4.15 -8.22
C LEU A 52 -24.72 -3.46 -9.07
N ASP A 53 -24.61 -2.14 -8.97
CA ASP A 53 -23.59 -1.36 -9.70
C ASP A 53 -22.17 -1.73 -9.25
N TYR A 54 -21.99 -1.99 -7.96
CA TYR A 54 -20.72 -2.50 -7.43
C TYR A 54 -20.32 -3.84 -8.08
N PHE A 55 -21.25 -4.78 -8.22
CA PHE A 55 -20.95 -6.06 -8.87
C PHE A 55 -20.71 -5.92 -10.38
N TYR A 56 -21.35 -4.98 -11.05
CA TYR A 56 -21.00 -4.64 -12.43
C TYR A 56 -19.59 -4.05 -12.50
N ALA A 57 -19.26 -3.09 -11.66
CA ALA A 57 -17.93 -2.52 -11.57
C ALA A 57 -16.86 -3.58 -11.27
N GLN A 58 -17.13 -4.51 -10.34
CA GLN A 58 -16.22 -5.62 -10.02
C GLN A 58 -15.98 -6.54 -11.24
N ARG A 59 -17.04 -6.88 -11.98
CA ARG A 59 -16.91 -7.67 -13.21
C ARG A 59 -16.03 -6.96 -14.23
N ASP A 60 -16.32 -5.68 -14.50
CA ASP A 60 -15.66 -4.91 -15.54
C ASP A 60 -14.20 -4.62 -15.18
N PHE A 61 -13.92 -4.26 -13.95
CA PHE A 61 -12.56 -4.11 -13.43
C PHE A 61 -11.77 -5.42 -13.52
N SER A 62 -12.37 -6.55 -13.13
CA SER A 62 -11.70 -7.85 -13.20
C SER A 62 -11.41 -8.30 -14.63
N THR A 63 -12.31 -8.00 -15.55
CA THR A 63 -12.13 -8.23 -17.00
C THR A 63 -10.98 -7.38 -17.53
N TRP A 64 -10.94 -6.10 -17.16
CA TRP A 64 -9.86 -5.20 -17.52
C TRP A 64 -8.51 -5.68 -16.97
N VAL A 65 -8.44 -6.06 -15.69
CA VAL A 65 -7.23 -6.64 -15.07
C VAL A 65 -6.77 -7.88 -15.83
N GLY A 66 -7.68 -8.81 -16.16
CA GLY A 66 -7.35 -9.99 -16.96
C GLY A 66 -6.76 -9.65 -18.33
N SER A 67 -7.30 -8.61 -18.99
CA SER A 67 -6.79 -8.11 -20.26
C SER A 67 -5.40 -7.50 -20.13
N GLN A 68 -5.14 -6.72 -19.06
CA GLN A 68 -3.81 -6.15 -18.79
C GLN A 68 -2.78 -7.24 -18.51
N ILE A 69 -3.15 -8.28 -17.75
CA ILE A 69 -2.27 -9.43 -17.49
C ILE A 69 -1.92 -10.14 -18.80
N ASN A 70 -2.89 -10.40 -19.67
CA ASN A 70 -2.63 -11.03 -20.96
C ASN A 70 -1.69 -10.17 -21.83
N HIS A 71 -1.88 -8.84 -21.84
CA HIS A 71 -0.99 -7.93 -22.54
C HIS A 71 0.42 -7.93 -21.94
N PHE A 72 0.52 -7.88 -20.62
CA PHE A 72 1.79 -7.94 -19.90
C PHE A 72 2.60 -9.21 -20.21
N LEU A 73 1.91 -10.34 -20.45
CA LEU A 73 2.52 -11.65 -20.73
C LEU A 73 2.73 -11.95 -22.22
N ILE A 74 2.43 -11.04 -23.14
CA ILE A 74 2.38 -11.32 -24.60
C ILE A 74 3.68 -11.91 -25.15
N ASN A 75 4.83 -11.45 -24.69
CA ASN A 75 6.15 -11.88 -25.17
C ASN A 75 6.89 -12.83 -24.19
N GLU A 76 6.19 -13.26 -23.14
CA GLU A 76 6.82 -14.15 -22.16
C GLU A 76 6.79 -15.59 -22.64
N VAL A 77 7.96 -16.24 -22.64
CA VAL A 77 8.13 -17.64 -23.08
C VAL A 77 7.48 -18.58 -22.06
N GLU A 78 7.66 -18.30 -20.78
CA GLU A 78 7.12 -19.10 -19.69
C GLU A 78 5.84 -18.44 -19.15
N LYS A 79 4.73 -19.19 -19.16
CA LYS A 79 3.50 -18.75 -18.50
C LYS A 79 3.62 -18.93 -16.99
N PRO A 80 3.13 -17.98 -16.17
CA PRO A 80 3.10 -18.15 -14.74
C PRO A 80 2.20 -19.33 -14.36
N MET A 81 2.60 -20.07 -13.33
CA MET A 81 1.83 -21.19 -12.80
C MET A 81 0.54 -20.72 -12.12
N LEU A 82 0.58 -19.53 -11.52
CA LEU A 82 -0.56 -18.91 -10.85
C LEU A 82 -0.48 -17.38 -10.88
N ILE A 83 -1.62 -16.76 -10.69
CA ILE A 83 -1.76 -15.33 -10.45
C ILE A 83 -2.17 -15.13 -8.99
N ALA A 84 -1.46 -14.26 -8.26
CA ALA A 84 -1.86 -13.76 -6.96
C ALA A 84 -2.42 -12.34 -7.11
N SER A 85 -3.73 -12.16 -6.92
CA SER A 85 -4.40 -10.88 -7.12
C SER A 85 -4.91 -10.31 -5.81
N HIS A 86 -4.34 -9.20 -5.36
CA HIS A 86 -4.81 -8.49 -4.17
C HIS A 86 -6.17 -7.79 -4.41
N GLY A 87 -6.45 -7.37 -5.64
CA GLY A 87 -7.58 -6.51 -5.94
C GLY A 87 -7.36 -5.06 -5.52
N HIS A 88 -8.45 -4.29 -5.42
CA HIS A 88 -8.50 -2.91 -4.94
C HIS A 88 -9.31 -2.85 -3.64
N THR A 89 -8.73 -2.33 -2.56
CA THR A 89 -9.40 -2.24 -1.27
C THR A 89 -10.49 -1.17 -1.30
N VAL A 90 -11.72 -1.58 -1.02
CA VAL A 90 -12.91 -0.71 -0.96
C VAL A 90 -13.29 -0.41 0.48
N PHE A 91 -13.35 -1.47 1.30
CA PHE A 91 -13.62 -1.36 2.74
C PHE A 91 -12.56 -2.13 3.51
N HIS A 92 -12.14 -1.56 4.62
CA HIS A 92 -11.25 -2.25 5.57
C HIS A 92 -11.60 -1.81 6.98
N ARG A 93 -12.45 -2.61 7.63
CA ARG A 93 -12.98 -2.38 8.98
C ARG A 93 -12.86 -3.66 9.80
N PRO A 94 -11.65 -4.07 10.15
CA PRO A 94 -11.43 -5.34 10.87
C PRO A 94 -12.13 -5.38 12.22
N GLU A 95 -12.34 -4.24 12.88
CA GLU A 95 -13.12 -4.13 14.11
C GLU A 95 -14.61 -4.49 13.93
N GLU A 96 -15.12 -4.37 12.72
CA GLU A 96 -16.47 -4.78 12.30
C GLU A 96 -16.47 -6.16 11.62
N ALA A 97 -15.34 -6.88 11.65
CA ALA A 97 -15.10 -8.14 10.93
C ALA A 97 -15.36 -8.02 9.42
N LEU A 98 -15.10 -6.85 8.83
CA LEU A 98 -15.35 -6.54 7.43
C LEU A 98 -14.08 -6.10 6.71
N THR A 99 -13.79 -6.76 5.59
CA THR A 99 -12.82 -6.27 4.60
C THR A 99 -13.30 -6.65 3.21
N VAL A 100 -13.17 -5.74 2.24
CA VAL A 100 -13.61 -5.97 0.86
C VAL A 100 -12.54 -5.45 -0.09
N GLN A 101 -11.99 -6.35 -0.88
CA GLN A 101 -11.12 -6.02 -2.01
C GLN A 101 -11.86 -6.34 -3.31
N MET A 102 -12.12 -5.31 -4.13
CA MET A 102 -12.71 -5.49 -5.45
C MET A 102 -11.73 -6.19 -6.40
N GLY A 103 -12.20 -7.20 -7.11
CA GLY A 103 -11.41 -7.98 -8.06
C GLY A 103 -11.71 -9.47 -7.94
N SER A 104 -12.52 -9.99 -8.87
CA SER A 104 -12.90 -11.41 -8.89
C SER A 104 -11.80 -12.28 -9.47
N GLY A 105 -11.17 -13.12 -8.64
CA GLY A 105 -10.20 -14.11 -9.09
C GLY A 105 -10.76 -15.07 -10.15
N ALA A 106 -12.05 -15.43 -10.05
CA ALA A 106 -12.71 -16.28 -11.01
C ALA A 106 -12.80 -15.63 -12.41
N VAL A 107 -13.13 -14.34 -12.47
CA VAL A 107 -13.18 -13.58 -13.74
C VAL A 107 -11.77 -13.44 -14.32
N ILE A 108 -10.77 -13.11 -13.50
CA ILE A 108 -9.36 -13.02 -13.94
C ILE A 108 -8.90 -14.37 -14.49
N ALA A 109 -9.17 -15.48 -13.78
CA ALA A 109 -8.81 -16.83 -14.23
C ALA A 109 -9.49 -17.19 -15.57
N ALA A 110 -10.77 -16.85 -15.74
CA ALA A 110 -11.50 -17.08 -16.97
C ALA A 110 -10.91 -16.32 -18.18
N HIS A 111 -10.44 -15.09 -17.96
CA HIS A 111 -9.84 -14.26 -19.01
C HIS A 111 -8.40 -14.64 -19.34
N THR A 112 -7.63 -15.10 -18.35
CA THR A 112 -6.20 -15.40 -18.54
C THR A 112 -5.92 -16.87 -18.84
N GLY A 113 -6.83 -17.76 -18.44
CA GLY A 113 -6.61 -19.21 -18.46
C GLY A 113 -5.59 -19.69 -17.42
N ILE A 114 -5.27 -18.85 -16.41
CA ILE A 114 -4.28 -19.13 -15.37
C ILE A 114 -4.99 -19.21 -14.02
N THR A 115 -4.63 -20.20 -13.20
CA THR A 115 -5.13 -20.31 -11.83
C THR A 115 -4.90 -19.00 -11.08
N THR A 116 -5.95 -18.44 -10.49
CA THR A 116 -5.87 -17.17 -9.78
C THR A 116 -6.25 -17.35 -8.31
N ILE A 117 -5.36 -16.89 -7.42
CA ILE A 117 -5.59 -16.79 -5.98
C ILE A 117 -5.91 -15.33 -5.68
N ALA A 118 -6.99 -15.09 -4.95
CA ALA A 118 -7.45 -13.76 -4.56
C ALA A 118 -8.00 -13.79 -3.14
N ASP A 119 -8.34 -12.61 -2.61
CA ASP A 119 -8.92 -12.47 -1.27
C ASP A 119 -8.00 -12.95 -0.14
N PHE A 120 -6.89 -12.26 0.03
CA PHE A 120 -5.88 -12.59 1.05
C PHE A 120 -6.22 -12.12 2.46
N ARG A 121 -7.28 -11.33 2.65
CA ARG A 121 -7.57 -10.63 3.91
C ARG A 121 -8.78 -11.17 4.66
N THR A 122 -9.80 -11.61 3.95
CA THR A 122 -11.10 -11.98 4.54
C THR A 122 -10.99 -13.11 5.57
N THR A 123 -10.15 -14.11 5.32
CA THR A 123 -10.00 -15.24 6.26
C THR A 123 -9.37 -14.77 7.58
N ASP A 124 -8.34 -13.94 7.55
CA ASP A 124 -7.70 -13.42 8.75
C ASP A 124 -8.65 -12.53 9.55
N VAL A 125 -9.36 -11.63 8.89
CA VAL A 125 -10.37 -10.77 9.53
C VAL A 125 -11.52 -11.58 10.13
N ALA A 126 -11.99 -12.62 9.45
CA ALA A 126 -13.04 -13.50 9.96
C ALA A 126 -12.61 -14.31 11.19
N LEU A 127 -11.31 -14.57 11.34
CA LEU A 127 -10.72 -15.21 12.53
C LEU A 127 -10.37 -14.22 13.65
N GLY A 128 -10.72 -12.95 13.49
CA GLY A 128 -10.46 -11.90 14.48
C GLY A 128 -9.10 -11.20 14.31
N GLY A 129 -8.40 -11.45 13.22
CA GLY A 129 -7.17 -10.75 12.84
C GLY A 129 -7.45 -9.41 12.17
N GLN A 130 -6.38 -8.69 11.87
CA GLN A 130 -6.44 -7.36 11.23
C GLN A 130 -6.53 -7.44 9.69
N GLY A 131 -6.21 -8.58 9.07
CA GLY A 131 -6.12 -8.70 7.62
C GLY A 131 -5.00 -7.85 6.98
N ALA A 132 -4.20 -7.18 7.80
CA ALA A 132 -3.10 -6.31 7.38
C ALA A 132 -2.06 -6.22 8.52
N PRO A 133 -0.77 -5.97 8.19
CA PRO A 133 -0.18 -5.98 6.86
C PRO A 133 0.00 -7.40 6.29
N LEU A 134 0.06 -7.55 4.96
CA LEU A 134 0.32 -8.85 4.29
C LEU A 134 1.81 -9.10 4.05
N VAL A 135 2.62 -8.04 4.00
CA VAL A 135 4.03 -8.09 3.62
C VAL A 135 4.92 -8.86 4.61
N PRO A 136 4.68 -8.86 5.93
CA PRO A 136 5.58 -9.46 6.92
C PRO A 136 5.89 -10.94 6.70
N ILE A 137 4.97 -11.73 6.14
CA ILE A 137 5.27 -13.13 5.80
C ILE A 137 6.27 -13.22 4.65
N GLY A 138 6.18 -12.30 3.67
CA GLY A 138 7.16 -12.17 2.60
C GLY A 138 8.52 -11.75 3.15
N ASP A 139 8.54 -10.77 4.05
CA ASP A 139 9.76 -10.32 4.71
C ASP A 139 10.45 -11.48 5.45
N LYS A 140 9.69 -12.25 6.22
CA LYS A 140 10.21 -13.42 6.94
C LYS A 140 10.80 -14.48 6.01
N LEU A 141 10.15 -14.76 4.89
CA LEU A 141 10.55 -15.83 3.99
C LEU A 141 11.66 -15.43 3.01
N LEU A 142 11.67 -14.17 2.55
CA LEU A 142 12.57 -13.70 1.49
C LEU A 142 13.75 -12.88 2.01
N PHE A 143 13.63 -12.30 3.20
CA PHE A 143 14.62 -11.41 3.80
C PHE A 143 15.06 -11.86 5.20
N ALA A 144 15.06 -13.17 5.45
CA ALA A 144 15.45 -13.76 6.74
C ALA A 144 16.88 -13.43 7.20
N ASN A 145 17.73 -12.95 6.30
CA ASN A 145 19.10 -12.54 6.61
C ASN A 145 19.21 -11.12 7.21
N TYR A 146 18.10 -10.39 7.30
CA TYR A 146 18.07 -9.05 7.86
C TYR A 146 17.35 -9.06 9.21
N ASP A 147 17.86 -8.28 10.17
CA ASP A 147 17.28 -8.17 11.51
C ASP A 147 15.88 -7.54 11.48
N ALA A 148 15.64 -6.63 10.53
CA ALA A 148 14.34 -5.99 10.32
C ALA A 148 14.15 -5.59 8.86
N CYS A 149 12.89 -5.52 8.44
CA CYS A 149 12.47 -4.98 7.14
C CYS A 149 11.67 -3.71 7.36
N LEU A 150 12.14 -2.60 6.79
CA LEU A 150 11.48 -1.29 6.83
C LEU A 150 10.85 -1.00 5.48
N ASN A 151 9.55 -0.72 5.48
CA ASN A 151 8.82 -0.26 4.31
C ASN A 151 8.47 1.22 4.44
N LEU A 152 8.84 2.02 3.43
CA LEU A 152 8.57 3.46 3.34
C LEU A 152 7.52 3.73 2.25
N GLY A 153 6.30 3.27 2.48
CA GLY A 153 5.14 3.50 1.62
C GLY A 153 4.42 4.82 1.91
N GLY A 154 3.13 4.86 1.74
CA GLY A 154 2.29 5.99 2.20
C GLY A 154 2.38 6.17 3.71
N ILE A 155 2.37 5.06 4.42
CA ILE A 155 2.65 4.89 5.85
C ILE A 155 3.89 4.01 5.94
N SER A 156 4.84 4.36 6.81
CA SER A 156 6.01 3.54 7.08
C SER A 156 5.67 2.45 8.10
N ASN A 157 6.15 1.23 7.83
CA ASN A 157 5.99 0.12 8.75
C ASN A 157 7.27 -0.70 8.83
N ILE A 158 7.43 -1.41 9.94
CA ILE A 158 8.56 -2.28 10.20
C ILE A 158 8.07 -3.69 10.51
N SER A 159 8.86 -4.69 10.13
CA SER A 159 8.67 -6.06 10.56
C SER A 159 9.99 -6.69 10.97
N PHE A 160 9.99 -7.46 12.05
CA PHE A 160 11.16 -8.16 12.61
C PHE A 160 10.72 -9.40 13.39
N ASP A 161 11.65 -10.30 13.67
CA ASP A 161 11.36 -11.47 14.50
C ASP A 161 11.70 -11.16 15.98
N LEU A 162 10.76 -11.49 16.87
CA LEU A 162 10.91 -11.40 18.32
C LEU A 162 10.40 -12.72 18.92
N ASP A 163 11.23 -13.44 19.66
CA ASP A 163 10.90 -14.71 20.30
C ASP A 163 10.22 -15.72 19.31
N ASP A 164 10.82 -15.89 18.13
CA ASP A 164 10.33 -16.73 17.02
C ASP A 164 9.00 -16.27 16.39
N GLN A 165 8.45 -15.15 16.82
CA GLN A 165 7.24 -14.55 16.25
C GLN A 165 7.58 -13.38 15.35
N ARG A 166 6.97 -13.32 14.16
CA ARG A 166 7.07 -12.14 13.30
C ARG A 166 6.17 -11.04 13.85
N VAL A 167 6.77 -9.96 14.29
CA VAL A 167 6.10 -8.73 14.72
C VAL A 167 6.11 -7.72 13.58
N ALA A 168 4.98 -7.04 13.37
CA ALA A 168 4.88 -5.96 12.39
C ALA A 168 3.92 -4.87 12.88
N PHE A 169 4.26 -3.60 12.65
CA PHE A 169 3.41 -2.46 12.99
C PHE A 169 3.80 -1.22 12.18
N ASP A 170 2.86 -0.28 12.09
CA ASP A 170 3.12 1.01 11.46
C ASP A 170 3.90 1.92 12.41
N ILE A 171 4.94 2.56 11.87
CA ILE A 171 5.83 3.45 12.62
C ILE A 171 5.29 4.88 12.57
N SER A 172 5.14 5.42 11.35
CA SER A 172 4.79 6.82 11.11
C SER A 172 4.09 6.99 9.76
N LEU A 173 3.45 8.13 9.58
CA LEU A 173 3.09 8.60 8.24
C LEU A 173 4.38 8.82 7.44
N CYS A 174 4.33 8.56 6.14
CA CYS A 174 5.46 8.77 5.25
C CYS A 174 5.01 9.52 3.99
N ASN A 175 4.94 8.85 2.83
CA ASN A 175 4.63 9.54 1.58
C ASN A 175 3.22 10.14 1.54
N ILE A 176 2.27 9.69 2.36
CA ILE A 176 0.95 10.33 2.45
C ILE A 176 1.06 11.80 2.87
N ALA A 177 1.92 12.11 3.83
CA ALA A 177 2.15 13.48 4.30
C ALA A 177 3.03 14.28 3.32
N LEU A 178 4.10 13.66 2.80
CA LEU A 178 4.99 14.31 1.83
C LEU A 178 4.27 14.64 0.52
N ASN A 179 3.51 13.70 -0.03
CA ASN A 179 2.76 13.91 -1.27
C ASN A 179 1.61 14.92 -1.07
N TYR A 180 0.99 14.94 0.12
CA TYR A 180 0.03 15.97 0.47
C TYR A 180 0.64 17.38 0.34
N LEU A 181 1.83 17.59 0.89
CA LEU A 181 2.53 18.87 0.79
C LEU A 181 2.98 19.19 -0.66
N ALA A 182 3.48 18.18 -1.40
CA ALA A 182 3.90 18.34 -2.79
C ALA A 182 2.74 18.78 -3.70
N ASN A 183 1.53 18.28 -3.43
CA ASN A 183 0.33 18.64 -4.18
C ASN A 183 -0.03 20.13 -4.07
N HIS A 184 0.31 20.81 -2.97
CA HIS A 184 0.15 22.26 -2.85
C HIS A 184 1.03 23.05 -3.84
N CYS A 185 2.12 22.41 -4.31
CA CYS A 185 2.98 22.92 -5.37
C CYS A 185 2.65 22.35 -6.76
N GLN A 186 1.50 21.68 -6.90
CA GLN A 186 1.07 21.02 -8.15
C GLN A 186 2.05 19.92 -8.61
N LEU A 187 2.75 19.29 -7.68
CA LEU A 187 3.65 18.17 -7.92
C LEU A 187 3.05 16.89 -7.34
N PRO A 188 3.19 15.75 -8.01
CA PRO A 188 2.70 14.46 -7.49
C PRO A 188 3.51 14.00 -6.26
N TYR A 189 4.78 14.33 -6.20
CA TYR A 189 5.70 14.03 -5.09
C TYR A 189 6.94 14.95 -5.15
N ASP A 190 7.73 14.97 -4.08
CA ASP A 190 9.03 15.68 -4.03
C ASP A 190 10.12 14.81 -4.64
N LYS A 191 10.47 15.10 -5.90
CA LYS A 191 11.46 14.33 -6.63
C LYS A 191 12.84 14.46 -5.97
N ASP A 192 13.42 13.32 -5.60
CA ASP A 192 14.76 13.21 -4.98
C ASP A 192 14.90 14.02 -3.68
N GLY A 193 13.77 14.41 -3.05
CA GLY A 193 13.75 15.21 -1.82
C GLY A 193 14.27 16.64 -2.00
N GLU A 194 14.28 17.18 -3.22
CA GLU A 194 14.88 18.49 -3.51
C GLU A 194 14.14 19.64 -2.81
N MET A 195 12.82 19.54 -2.68
CA MET A 195 12.04 20.56 -1.95
C MET A 195 12.34 20.50 -0.46
N ALA A 196 12.30 19.32 0.15
CA ALA A 196 12.65 19.12 1.55
C ALA A 196 14.08 19.58 1.85
N LYS A 197 15.02 19.29 0.96
CA LYS A 197 16.44 19.71 1.07
C LYS A 197 16.62 21.22 1.04
N SER A 198 15.77 21.93 0.32
CA SER A 198 15.81 23.40 0.24
C SER A 198 15.19 24.09 1.45
N GLY A 199 14.40 23.37 2.25
CA GLY A 199 13.71 23.91 3.41
C GLY A 199 14.57 23.96 4.67
N THR A 200 14.08 24.71 5.65
CA THR A 200 14.66 24.85 6.99
C THR A 200 13.84 24.06 7.99
N LEU A 201 14.51 23.31 8.86
CA LEU A 201 13.86 22.57 9.94
C LEU A 201 13.17 23.51 10.94
N ASN A 202 11.92 23.25 11.26
CA ASN A 202 11.20 23.92 12.33
C ASN A 202 11.09 22.99 13.55
N GLU A 203 11.88 23.27 14.58
CA GLU A 203 11.97 22.44 15.79
C GLU A 203 10.67 22.39 16.60
N GLU A 204 9.89 23.49 16.64
CA GLU A 204 8.62 23.52 17.36
C GLU A 204 7.59 22.60 16.70
N LEU A 205 7.49 22.67 15.37
CA LEU A 205 6.59 21.80 14.61
C LEU A 205 7.04 20.33 14.70
N LEU A 206 8.35 20.06 14.60
CA LEU A 206 8.91 18.73 14.78
C LEU A 206 8.55 18.15 16.14
N HIS A 207 8.74 18.92 17.21
CA HIS A 207 8.38 18.52 18.56
C HIS A 207 6.87 18.22 18.69
N LYS A 208 6.02 19.05 18.08
CA LYS A 208 4.57 18.81 18.07
C LYS A 208 4.22 17.51 17.36
N MET A 209 4.84 17.23 16.21
CA MET A 209 4.62 15.99 15.45
C MET A 209 5.09 14.76 16.22
N ASN A 210 6.27 14.80 16.84
CA ASN A 210 6.84 13.68 17.58
C ASN A 210 6.08 13.36 18.88
N ASN A 211 5.24 14.27 19.38
CA ASN A 211 4.50 14.08 20.62
C ASN A 211 3.06 13.57 20.44
N PHE A 212 2.68 13.08 19.28
CA PHE A 212 1.39 12.41 19.15
C PHE A 212 1.31 11.15 20.02
N PRO A 213 0.20 10.94 20.73
CA PRO A 213 0.02 9.76 21.61
C PRO A 213 0.27 8.43 20.90
N TYR A 214 0.03 8.36 19.60
CA TYR A 214 0.28 7.18 18.79
C TYR A 214 1.71 6.65 18.92
N PHE A 215 2.72 7.51 18.93
CA PHE A 215 4.12 7.09 18.95
C PHE A 215 4.53 6.41 20.26
N TYR A 216 3.80 6.67 21.34
CA TYR A 216 4.02 6.07 22.67
C TYR A 216 3.19 4.80 22.93
N GLN A 217 2.34 4.39 21.97
CA GLN A 217 1.58 3.16 22.09
C GLN A 217 2.47 1.94 21.88
N PRO A 218 2.26 0.85 22.66
CA PRO A 218 2.91 -0.43 22.38
C PRO A 218 2.41 -1.01 21.07
N TYR A 219 3.23 -1.89 20.46
CA TYR A 219 2.78 -2.71 19.34
C TYR A 219 1.93 -3.90 19.83
N PRO A 220 1.05 -4.49 18.97
CA PRO A 220 0.78 -4.08 17.60
C PRO A 220 -0.03 -2.78 17.51
N LYS A 221 0.30 -1.92 16.57
CA LYS A 221 -0.40 -0.67 16.30
C LYS A 221 -0.40 -0.37 14.81
N SER A 222 -1.42 0.34 14.32
CA SER A 222 -1.55 0.69 12.92
C SER A 222 -2.02 2.13 12.73
N LEU A 223 -1.73 2.69 11.56
CA LEU A 223 -2.17 3.99 11.08
C LEU A 223 -3.04 3.80 9.83
N GLY A 224 -4.01 4.68 9.66
CA GLY A 224 -4.82 4.76 8.47
C GLY A 224 -4.81 6.17 7.88
N ARG A 225 -5.40 6.30 6.70
CA ARG A 225 -5.61 7.60 6.07
C ARG A 225 -6.49 8.50 6.96
N GLU A 226 -7.44 7.92 7.66
CA GLU A 226 -8.34 8.61 8.58
C GLU A 226 -7.57 9.30 9.69
N TRP A 227 -6.52 8.65 10.20
CA TRP A 227 -5.65 9.23 11.22
C TRP A 227 -4.88 10.43 10.69
N PHE A 228 -4.36 10.34 9.44
CA PHE A 228 -3.73 11.46 8.76
C PHE A 228 -4.69 12.65 8.63
N GLU A 229 -5.88 12.43 8.10
CA GLU A 229 -6.88 13.48 7.87
C GLU A 229 -7.34 14.15 9.17
N SER A 230 -7.47 13.37 10.25
CA SER A 230 -8.02 13.86 11.51
C SER A 230 -6.98 14.48 12.45
N ASN A 231 -5.71 14.03 12.40
CA ASN A 231 -4.72 14.41 13.40
C ASN A 231 -3.51 15.16 12.82
N PHE A 232 -2.96 14.68 11.71
CA PHE A 232 -1.70 15.20 11.19
C PHE A 232 -1.90 16.34 10.18
N LYS A 233 -2.82 16.16 9.25
CA LYS A 233 -3.15 17.14 8.23
C LYS A 233 -3.55 18.51 8.80
N PRO A 234 -4.40 18.62 9.86
CA PRO A 234 -4.72 19.93 10.43
C PRO A 234 -3.49 20.71 10.93
N ILE A 235 -2.47 20.02 11.43
CA ILE A 235 -1.23 20.68 11.87
C ILE A 235 -0.45 21.28 10.69
N LEU A 236 -0.50 20.60 9.54
CA LEU A 236 0.13 21.12 8.31
C LEU A 236 -0.67 22.30 7.75
N ASP A 237 -2.00 22.20 7.73
CA ASP A 237 -2.89 23.23 7.19
C ASP A 237 -2.89 24.52 8.02
N ASP A 238 -2.82 24.40 9.34
CA ASP A 238 -2.76 25.54 10.26
C ASP A 238 -1.39 26.24 10.30
N SER A 239 -0.38 25.64 9.64
CA SER A 239 0.98 26.18 9.65
C SER A 239 1.13 27.29 8.63
N ILE A 240 1.79 28.38 9.04
CA ILE A 240 2.17 29.51 8.18
C ILE A 240 3.56 29.34 7.52
N LEU A 241 4.20 28.20 7.76
CA LEU A 241 5.53 27.92 7.21
C LEU A 241 5.48 27.71 5.69
N PRO A 242 6.54 28.08 4.97
CA PRO A 242 6.69 27.72 3.56
C PRO A 242 6.66 26.20 3.35
N ILE A 243 6.11 25.73 2.24
CA ILE A 243 6.04 24.30 1.91
C ILE A 243 7.40 23.58 2.01
N PRO A 244 8.54 24.15 1.53
CA PRO A 244 9.84 23.50 1.72
C PRO A 244 10.22 23.26 3.19
N ASP A 245 9.89 24.18 4.10
CA ASP A 245 10.18 24.06 5.53
C ASP A 245 9.29 22.98 6.17
N LEU A 246 8.01 22.92 5.77
CA LEU A 246 7.11 21.83 6.15
C LEU A 246 7.64 20.49 5.66
N MET A 247 8.03 20.38 4.40
CA MET A 247 8.61 19.17 3.82
C MET A 247 9.87 18.72 4.56
N ARG A 248 10.79 19.67 4.86
CA ARG A 248 11.99 19.38 5.64
C ARG A 248 11.66 18.85 7.03
N THR A 249 10.69 19.49 7.69
CA THR A 249 10.29 19.12 9.05
C THR A 249 9.58 17.77 9.09
N VAL A 250 8.68 17.49 8.13
CA VAL A 250 8.02 16.18 8.00
C VAL A 250 9.04 15.09 7.67
N THR A 251 10.02 15.36 6.80
CA THR A 251 11.08 14.39 6.49
C THR A 251 11.91 14.04 7.73
N GLU A 252 12.24 15.03 8.55
CA GLU A 252 12.95 14.82 9.81
C GLU A 252 12.11 14.00 10.80
N HIS A 253 10.81 14.33 10.92
CA HIS A 253 9.87 13.56 11.74
C HIS A 253 9.80 12.07 11.34
N ILE A 254 9.79 11.79 10.03
CA ILE A 254 9.78 10.41 9.52
C ILE A 254 11.09 9.67 9.86
N ALA A 255 12.21 10.41 9.92
CA ALA A 255 13.54 9.83 10.17
C ALA A 255 13.82 9.56 11.66
N GLN A 256 13.14 10.22 12.58
CA GLN A 256 13.28 10.07 14.05
C GLN A 256 12.36 8.98 14.61
#